data_319edac5214b75842473d1e362ff55f3
#
_entry.id   319edac5214b75842473d1e362ff55f3
#
_cell.length_a   1.000
_cell.length_b   1.000
_cell.length_c   1.000
_cell.angle_alpha   90.00
_cell.angle_beta   90.00
_cell.angle_gamma   90.00
#
_symmetry.space_group_name_H-M   'P 1'
#
loop_
_entity.id
_entity.type
_entity.pdbx_description
1 polymer ?
#
loop_
_entity_poly.entity_id
_entity_poly.type
_entity_poly.pdbx_seq_one_letter_code
_entity_poly.pdbx_strand_id
1 'polypeptide(L)'
;MNPAIVVDDLTRTYGELVAVDGVSFEVSPGEIVGLIGPNGAGKTTLLECLEGLRTPSGGSVRVLDVDPAHPTPAWRTRIGVQLQTAALPPKIKVREAMSLFASLYDHPADTDELLEELGIAAKRDAYVEKLSGGQRQRVFIALALINRPELVFLDELTTALDPQARLAMWDVVRSIREGGATVLMTTHDMDEAEALCDRVGVVDHGRLIVLDTVPNLVASLGGGAEIRLRTSSPVPDSVLDGLEGVSDVSVRGCRVRLRSTSTRFPQRIIDAIERTGPTVSDVRVSAPDLEDVFLTLTGRSMREED
;
A
#
# COMPACT_ATOMS: atom_id res chain seq x y z
N MET A 1 -13.90 9.09 19.77
CA MET A 1 -13.50 7.67 19.90
C MET A 1 -11.99 7.64 20.04
N ASN A 2 -11.45 6.70 20.84
CA ASN A 2 -9.99 6.55 20.91
C ASN A 2 -9.46 6.02 19.57
N PRO A 3 -8.25 6.40 19.15
CA PRO A 3 -7.61 5.80 17.97
C PRO A 3 -7.46 4.28 18.12
N ALA A 4 -7.60 3.52 17.03
CA ALA A 4 -7.35 2.08 17.02
C ALA A 4 -5.86 1.74 17.16
N ILE A 5 -5.00 2.61 16.61
CA ILE A 5 -3.54 2.51 16.75
C ILE A 5 -3.00 3.88 17.15
N VAL A 6 -2.08 3.91 18.11
CA VAL A 6 -1.26 5.07 18.48
C VAL A 6 0.19 4.65 18.50
N VAL A 7 1.02 5.31 17.73
CA VAL A 7 2.47 5.11 17.66
C VAL A 7 3.16 6.41 18.01
N ASP A 8 4.09 6.37 18.96
CA ASP A 8 4.83 7.53 19.44
C ASP A 8 6.32 7.22 19.51
N ASP A 9 7.10 7.89 18.65
CA ASP A 9 8.56 7.79 18.51
C ASP A 9 9.08 6.35 18.40
N LEU A 10 8.34 5.48 17.68
CA LEU A 10 8.68 4.07 17.53
C LEU A 10 10.02 3.91 16.82
N THR A 11 10.93 3.19 17.48
CA THR A 11 12.24 2.85 16.93
C THR A 11 12.48 1.34 17.01
N ARG A 12 13.04 0.75 15.94
CA ARG A 12 13.47 -0.65 15.93
C ARG A 12 14.82 -0.79 15.25
N THR A 13 15.78 -1.38 15.98
CA THR A 13 17.16 -1.60 15.52
C THR A 13 17.51 -3.08 15.47
N TYR A 14 18.40 -3.46 14.56
CA TYR A 14 19.03 -4.76 14.44
C TYR A 14 20.56 -4.58 14.36
N GLY A 15 21.23 -4.64 15.49
CA GLY A 15 22.65 -4.25 15.57
C GLY A 15 22.81 -2.78 15.17
N GLU A 16 23.58 -2.50 14.12
CA GLU A 16 23.78 -1.15 13.59
C GLU A 16 22.66 -0.68 12.63
N LEU A 17 21.84 -1.58 12.13
CA LEU A 17 20.75 -1.25 11.23
C LEU A 17 19.56 -0.68 11.99
N VAL A 18 19.16 0.55 11.69
CA VAL A 18 17.91 1.15 12.17
C VAL A 18 16.82 0.88 11.13
N ALA A 19 15.96 -0.09 11.42
CA ALA A 19 14.89 -0.48 10.49
C ALA A 19 13.64 0.39 10.61
N VAL A 20 13.36 0.93 11.81
CA VAL A 20 12.32 1.95 12.07
C VAL A 20 12.95 3.03 12.95
N ASP A 21 12.80 4.30 12.56
CA ASP A 21 13.51 5.43 13.13
C ASP A 21 12.54 6.57 13.49
N GLY A 22 12.04 6.56 14.72
CA GLY A 22 11.24 7.65 15.29
C GLY A 22 9.87 7.83 14.63
N VAL A 23 9.17 6.74 14.28
CA VAL A 23 7.87 6.79 13.61
C VAL A 23 6.77 7.13 14.61
N SER A 24 5.93 8.14 14.26
CA SER A 24 4.77 8.56 15.06
C SER A 24 3.55 8.75 14.16
N PHE A 25 2.41 8.13 14.49
CA PHE A 25 1.12 8.32 13.82
C PHE A 25 -0.03 7.70 14.62
N GLU A 26 -1.25 8.01 14.18
CA GLU A 26 -2.48 7.43 14.71
C GLU A 26 -3.36 6.90 13.58
N VAL A 27 -4.14 5.83 13.88
CA VAL A 27 -5.15 5.25 13.00
C VAL A 27 -6.49 5.31 13.72
N SER A 28 -7.50 5.87 13.06
CA SER A 28 -8.86 5.96 13.60
C SER A 28 -9.63 4.65 13.40
N PRO A 29 -10.60 4.32 14.27
CA PRO A 29 -11.46 3.16 14.04
C PRO A 29 -12.22 3.26 12.71
N GLY A 30 -12.27 2.15 11.97
CA GLY A 30 -13.02 2.02 10.71
C GLY A 30 -12.38 2.68 9.51
N GLU A 31 -11.12 3.17 9.58
CA GLU A 31 -10.39 3.66 8.41
C GLU A 31 -9.47 2.58 7.82
N ILE A 32 -9.16 2.72 6.53
CA ILE A 32 -8.09 1.99 5.84
C ILE A 32 -6.89 2.93 5.74
N VAL A 33 -5.79 2.56 6.40
CA VAL A 33 -4.51 3.27 6.28
C VAL A 33 -3.51 2.40 5.53
N GLY A 34 -2.91 2.96 4.47
CA GLY A 34 -1.85 2.31 3.70
C GLY A 34 -0.48 2.88 4.04
N LEU A 35 0.50 2.03 4.27
CA LEU A 35 1.91 2.42 4.35
C LEU A 35 2.60 2.03 3.05
N ILE A 36 3.03 3.02 2.28
CA ILE A 36 3.72 2.82 1.02
C ILE A 36 5.22 3.11 1.15
N GLY A 37 6.01 2.46 0.33
CA GLY A 37 7.46 2.67 0.32
C GLY A 37 8.18 1.51 -0.38
N PRO A 38 9.46 1.66 -0.73
CA PRO A 38 10.23 0.63 -1.42
C PRO A 38 10.48 -0.59 -0.52
N ASN A 39 10.99 -1.66 -1.13
CA ASN A 39 11.48 -2.81 -0.39
C ASN A 39 12.61 -2.39 0.55
N GLY A 40 12.57 -2.88 1.79
CA GLY A 40 13.54 -2.48 2.81
C GLY A 40 13.30 -1.13 3.49
N ALA A 41 12.23 -0.39 3.16
CA ALA A 41 11.90 0.88 3.82
C ALA A 41 11.51 0.75 5.31
N GLY A 42 11.32 -0.47 5.83
CA GLY A 42 10.96 -0.72 7.22
C GLY A 42 9.47 -1.01 7.46
N LYS A 43 8.62 -1.05 6.42
CA LYS A 43 7.17 -1.26 6.51
C LYS A 43 6.78 -2.53 7.27
N THR A 44 7.30 -3.69 6.85
CA THR A 44 7.03 -4.99 7.51
C THR A 44 7.52 -4.97 8.96
N THR A 45 8.71 -4.40 9.24
CA THR A 45 9.22 -4.30 10.61
C THR A 45 8.31 -3.43 11.50
N LEU A 46 7.82 -2.30 10.95
CA LEU A 46 6.86 -1.45 11.64
C LEU A 46 5.56 -2.22 11.92
N LEU A 47 5.01 -2.90 10.90
CA LEU A 47 3.80 -3.71 11.03
C LEU A 47 3.96 -4.80 12.08
N GLU A 48 5.06 -5.58 12.04
CA GLU A 48 5.37 -6.63 13.03
C GLU A 48 5.48 -6.10 14.47
N CYS A 49 5.92 -4.84 14.67
CA CYS A 49 5.89 -4.21 16.00
C CYS A 49 4.45 -3.94 16.46
N LEU A 50 3.57 -3.51 15.56
CA LEU A 50 2.16 -3.24 15.87
C LEU A 50 1.36 -4.52 16.11
N GLU A 51 1.72 -5.60 15.43
CA GLU A 51 1.15 -6.95 15.57
C GLU A 51 1.60 -7.66 16.86
N GLY A 52 2.59 -7.11 17.57
CA GLY A 52 3.20 -7.75 18.73
C GLY A 52 4.08 -8.95 18.40
N LEU A 53 4.53 -9.06 17.15
CA LEU A 53 5.48 -10.08 16.69
C LEU A 53 6.94 -9.66 16.96
N ARG A 54 7.15 -8.34 17.08
CA ARG A 54 8.47 -7.76 17.44
C ARG A 54 8.33 -6.72 18.53
N THR A 55 9.27 -6.71 19.45
CA THR A 55 9.33 -5.67 20.48
C THR A 55 10.08 -4.46 19.95
N PRO A 56 9.54 -3.23 20.04
CA PRO A 56 10.28 -2.00 19.75
C PRO A 56 11.59 -1.89 20.53
N SER A 57 12.56 -1.19 19.97
CA SER A 57 13.80 -0.80 20.68
C SER A 57 13.64 0.49 21.48
N GLY A 58 12.66 1.34 21.10
CA GLY A 58 12.33 2.61 21.75
C GLY A 58 10.95 3.09 21.32
N GLY A 59 10.47 4.15 21.99
CA GLY A 59 9.15 4.70 21.77
C GLY A 59 8.02 3.92 22.45
N SER A 60 6.79 4.23 22.10
CA SER A 60 5.61 3.56 22.63
C SER A 60 4.58 3.25 21.55
N VAL A 61 3.85 2.15 21.73
CA VAL A 61 2.78 1.69 20.84
C VAL A 61 1.57 1.28 21.64
N ARG A 62 0.41 1.67 21.17
CA ARG A 62 -0.89 1.11 21.63
C ARG A 62 -1.72 0.69 20.42
N VAL A 63 -2.22 -0.53 20.48
CA VAL A 63 -3.13 -1.11 19.51
C VAL A 63 -4.36 -1.59 20.25
N LEU A 64 -5.53 -1.02 19.93
CA LEU A 64 -6.79 -1.25 20.66
C LEU A 64 -6.61 -1.09 22.19
N ASP A 65 -5.94 0.01 22.59
CA ASP A 65 -5.60 0.39 23.96
C ASP A 65 -4.61 -0.55 24.71
N VAL A 66 -3.99 -1.50 24.03
CA VAL A 66 -3.02 -2.47 24.60
C VAL A 66 -1.63 -2.25 24.01
N ASP A 67 -0.58 -2.40 24.82
CA ASP A 67 0.81 -2.46 24.36
C ASP A 67 1.06 -3.83 23.69
N PRO A 68 1.36 -3.86 22.36
CA PRO A 68 1.60 -5.11 21.65
C PRO A 68 2.83 -5.90 22.13
N ALA A 69 3.78 -5.25 22.80
CA ALA A 69 4.94 -5.95 23.40
C ALA A 69 4.53 -6.85 24.58
N HIS A 70 3.35 -6.59 25.18
CA HIS A 70 2.78 -7.34 26.30
C HIS A 70 1.34 -7.78 26.01
N PRO A 71 1.10 -8.56 24.95
CA PRO A 71 -0.23 -8.88 24.45
C PRO A 71 -0.94 -9.85 25.40
N THR A 72 -2.24 -9.56 25.64
CA THR A 72 -3.12 -10.50 26.36
C THR A 72 -3.78 -11.48 25.38
N PRO A 73 -4.22 -12.68 25.82
CA PRO A 73 -5.01 -13.56 24.97
C PRO A 73 -6.27 -12.86 24.41
N ALA A 74 -6.98 -12.06 25.22
CA ALA A 74 -8.14 -11.31 24.79
C ALA A 74 -7.83 -10.25 23.73
N TRP A 75 -6.67 -9.61 23.78
CA TRP A 75 -6.24 -8.68 22.74
C TRP A 75 -6.01 -9.39 21.40
N ARG A 76 -5.37 -10.58 21.43
CA ARG A 76 -5.11 -11.36 20.21
C ARG A 76 -6.37 -11.81 19.49
N THR A 77 -7.51 -11.93 20.19
CA THR A 77 -8.79 -12.24 19.54
C THR A 77 -9.43 -11.04 18.86
N ARG A 78 -8.93 -9.82 19.09
CA ARG A 78 -9.44 -8.58 18.50
C ARG A 78 -8.69 -8.15 17.24
N ILE A 79 -7.56 -8.76 16.93
CA ILE A 79 -6.76 -8.47 15.73
C ILE A 79 -6.78 -9.64 14.76
N GLY A 80 -6.76 -9.31 13.46
CA GLY A 80 -6.51 -10.25 12.37
C GLY A 80 -5.18 -9.90 11.71
N VAL A 81 -4.36 -10.90 11.43
CA VAL A 81 -3.03 -10.69 10.82
C VAL A 81 -2.88 -11.58 9.61
N GLN A 82 -2.61 -10.98 8.45
CA GLN A 82 -2.18 -11.67 7.26
C GLN A 82 -0.72 -11.31 7.01
N LEU A 83 0.16 -12.28 7.22
CA LEU A 83 1.60 -12.12 7.07
C LEU A 83 2.03 -12.24 5.61
N GLN A 84 3.05 -11.50 5.20
CA GLN A 84 3.67 -11.58 3.87
C GLN A 84 4.07 -13.03 3.51
N THR A 85 4.68 -13.75 4.47
CA THR A 85 5.07 -15.15 4.32
C THR A 85 4.30 -16.02 5.30
N ALA A 86 3.10 -16.44 4.91
CA ALA A 86 2.33 -17.42 5.65
C ALA A 86 2.38 -18.78 4.96
N ALA A 87 2.57 -19.84 5.70
CA ALA A 87 2.59 -21.19 5.18
C ALA A 87 1.67 -22.11 5.99
N LEU A 88 0.83 -22.83 5.28
CA LEU A 88 0.07 -23.96 5.82
C LEU A 88 0.69 -25.28 5.36
N PRO A 89 0.49 -26.39 6.10
CA PRO A 89 0.92 -27.70 5.63
C PRO A 89 0.39 -27.96 4.20
N PRO A 90 1.25 -28.38 3.25
CA PRO A 90 0.85 -28.47 1.84
C PRO A 90 -0.39 -29.36 1.58
N LYS A 91 -0.52 -30.43 2.35
CA LYS A 91 -1.60 -31.42 2.24
C LYS A 91 -2.77 -31.17 3.20
N ILE A 92 -2.92 -29.96 3.75
CA ILE A 92 -4.11 -29.57 4.50
C ILE A 92 -5.17 -29.09 3.50
N LYS A 93 -6.42 -29.48 3.70
CA LYS A 93 -7.54 -28.93 2.93
C LYS A 93 -7.96 -27.58 3.49
N VAL A 94 -8.55 -26.73 2.63
CA VAL A 94 -9.05 -25.41 3.06
C VAL A 94 -9.96 -25.53 4.27
N ARG A 95 -10.99 -26.42 4.23
CA ARG A 95 -11.91 -26.64 5.36
C ARG A 95 -11.19 -27.08 6.65
N GLU A 96 -10.13 -27.88 6.53
CA GLU A 96 -9.37 -28.36 7.68
C GLU A 96 -8.55 -27.22 8.33
N ALA A 97 -7.97 -26.35 7.49
CA ALA A 97 -7.31 -25.14 7.95
C ALA A 97 -8.30 -24.20 8.66
N MET A 98 -9.46 -23.93 8.02
CA MET A 98 -10.52 -23.11 8.62
C MET A 98 -11.00 -23.67 9.96
N SER A 99 -11.28 -24.98 10.03
CA SER A 99 -11.71 -25.63 11.28
C SER A 99 -10.65 -25.58 12.37
N LEU A 100 -9.37 -25.78 11.99
CA LEU A 100 -8.24 -25.69 12.92
C LEU A 100 -8.16 -24.30 13.54
N PHE A 101 -8.18 -23.24 12.72
CA PHE A 101 -8.09 -21.87 13.21
C PHE A 101 -9.34 -21.47 13.99
N ALA A 102 -10.53 -21.85 13.53
CA ALA A 102 -11.77 -21.60 14.26
C ALA A 102 -11.75 -22.21 15.67
N SER A 103 -11.11 -23.38 15.85
CA SER A 103 -10.99 -24.03 17.17
C SER A 103 -10.16 -23.26 18.19
N LEU A 104 -9.43 -22.22 17.78
CA LEU A 104 -8.64 -21.36 18.67
C LEU A 104 -9.46 -20.24 19.31
N TYR A 105 -10.70 -20.05 18.89
CA TYR A 105 -11.56 -18.96 19.35
C TYR A 105 -12.89 -19.46 19.90
N ASP A 106 -13.41 -18.80 20.94
CA ASP A 106 -14.68 -19.17 21.58
C ASP A 106 -15.89 -18.86 20.68
N HIS A 107 -15.81 -17.78 19.87
CA HIS A 107 -16.89 -17.30 19.01
C HIS A 107 -16.38 -17.00 17.59
N PRO A 108 -15.90 -18.01 16.85
CA PRO A 108 -15.40 -17.79 15.49
C PRO A 108 -16.53 -17.38 14.54
N ALA A 109 -16.16 -16.77 13.43
CA ALA A 109 -17.05 -16.60 12.30
C ALA A 109 -17.47 -17.97 11.73
N ASP A 110 -18.63 -18.01 11.08
CA ASP A 110 -18.99 -19.19 10.28
C ASP A 110 -18.01 -19.35 9.13
N THR A 111 -17.33 -20.48 9.10
CA THR A 111 -16.24 -20.70 8.15
C THR A 111 -16.75 -20.91 6.73
N ASP A 112 -17.97 -21.42 6.54
CA ASP A 112 -18.53 -21.62 5.21
C ASP A 112 -19.04 -20.26 4.67
N GLU A 113 -19.73 -19.45 5.49
CA GLU A 113 -20.14 -18.09 5.13
C GLU A 113 -18.90 -17.23 4.74
N LEU A 114 -17.84 -17.28 5.55
CA LEU A 114 -16.62 -16.54 5.30
C LEU A 114 -15.93 -16.97 3.98
N LEU A 115 -15.94 -18.26 3.66
CA LEU A 115 -15.41 -18.76 2.37
C LEU A 115 -16.30 -18.32 1.18
N GLU A 116 -17.61 -18.18 1.37
CA GLU A 116 -18.54 -17.65 0.36
C GLU A 116 -18.30 -16.16 0.12
N GLU A 117 -18.23 -15.34 1.18
CA GLU A 117 -17.94 -13.90 1.11
C GLU A 117 -16.63 -13.61 0.38
N LEU A 118 -15.61 -14.44 0.62
CA LEU A 118 -14.30 -14.32 -0.03
C LEU A 118 -14.24 -14.99 -1.40
N GLY A 119 -15.34 -15.58 -1.89
CA GLY A 119 -15.42 -16.22 -3.21
C GLY A 119 -14.51 -17.43 -3.37
N ILE A 120 -14.27 -18.20 -2.29
CA ILE A 120 -13.39 -19.37 -2.27
C ILE A 120 -14.10 -20.66 -1.86
N ALA A 121 -15.40 -20.62 -1.58
CA ALA A 121 -16.20 -21.77 -1.12
C ALA A 121 -16.09 -23.00 -2.02
N ALA A 122 -16.02 -22.84 -3.36
CA ALA A 122 -15.82 -23.93 -4.31
C ALA A 122 -14.50 -24.70 -4.12
N LYS A 123 -13.56 -24.16 -3.33
CA LYS A 123 -12.25 -24.77 -3.04
C LYS A 123 -12.13 -25.32 -1.63
N ARG A 124 -13.22 -25.39 -0.86
CA ARG A 124 -13.21 -25.86 0.55
C ARG A 124 -12.58 -27.24 0.74
N ASP A 125 -12.75 -28.14 -0.24
CA ASP A 125 -12.22 -29.50 -0.22
C ASP A 125 -10.88 -29.65 -0.95
N ALA A 126 -10.35 -28.59 -1.55
CA ALA A 126 -9.06 -28.60 -2.21
C ALA A 126 -7.90 -28.55 -1.20
N TYR A 127 -6.78 -29.16 -1.55
CA TYR A 127 -5.53 -28.99 -0.81
C TYR A 127 -4.97 -27.59 -1.06
N VAL A 128 -4.40 -26.97 -0.02
CA VAL A 128 -3.83 -25.60 -0.10
C VAL A 128 -2.73 -25.50 -1.15
N GLU A 129 -1.92 -26.55 -1.33
CA GLU A 129 -0.89 -26.60 -2.38
C GLU A 129 -1.43 -26.57 -3.83
N LYS A 130 -2.73 -26.90 -4.02
CA LYS A 130 -3.39 -26.90 -5.33
C LYS A 130 -4.08 -25.59 -5.68
N LEU A 131 -4.05 -24.61 -4.80
CA LEU A 131 -4.64 -23.31 -4.99
C LEU A 131 -3.74 -22.41 -5.86
N SER A 132 -4.35 -21.57 -6.69
CA SER A 132 -3.62 -20.46 -7.31
C SER A 132 -3.14 -19.46 -6.25
N GLY A 133 -2.22 -18.55 -6.59
CA GLY A 133 -1.74 -17.51 -5.68
C GLY A 133 -2.89 -16.71 -5.06
N GLY A 134 -3.80 -16.17 -5.88
CA GLY A 134 -4.95 -15.39 -5.40
C GLY A 134 -5.95 -16.23 -4.59
N GLN A 135 -6.16 -17.51 -4.93
CA GLN A 135 -7.01 -18.39 -4.13
C GLN A 135 -6.38 -18.66 -2.75
N ARG A 136 -5.09 -18.89 -2.70
CA ARG A 136 -4.36 -19.10 -1.45
C ARG A 136 -4.39 -17.86 -0.58
N GLN A 137 -4.22 -16.68 -1.18
CA GLN A 137 -4.29 -15.40 -0.48
C GLN A 137 -5.66 -15.17 0.18
N ARG A 138 -6.76 -15.47 -0.53
CA ARG A 138 -8.11 -15.41 0.05
C ARG A 138 -8.29 -16.37 1.24
N VAL A 139 -7.69 -17.54 1.21
CA VAL A 139 -7.69 -18.45 2.36
C VAL A 139 -6.94 -17.84 3.54
N PHE A 140 -5.77 -17.22 3.34
CA PHE A 140 -5.06 -16.56 4.44
C PHE A 140 -5.83 -15.37 5.03
N ILE A 141 -6.54 -14.61 4.19
CA ILE A 141 -7.44 -13.56 4.69
C ILE A 141 -8.61 -14.18 5.48
N ALA A 142 -9.22 -15.26 4.96
CA ALA A 142 -10.27 -15.96 5.70
C ALA A 142 -9.80 -16.37 7.10
N LEU A 143 -8.58 -16.90 7.20
CA LEU A 143 -7.98 -17.26 8.48
C LEU A 143 -7.76 -16.04 9.40
N ALA A 144 -7.38 -14.90 8.84
CA ALA A 144 -7.20 -13.66 9.60
C ALA A 144 -8.53 -13.04 10.06
N LEU A 145 -9.66 -13.40 9.45
CA LEU A 145 -11.00 -12.87 9.76
C LEU A 145 -11.84 -13.80 10.65
N ILE A 146 -11.40 -15.04 10.91
CA ILE A 146 -12.15 -16.04 11.68
C ILE A 146 -12.60 -15.53 13.05
N ASN A 147 -11.77 -14.71 13.70
CA ASN A 147 -12.05 -14.15 15.02
C ASN A 147 -12.91 -12.88 15.00
N ARG A 148 -13.43 -12.46 13.84
CA ARG A 148 -14.17 -11.19 13.65
C ARG A 148 -13.42 -10.01 14.25
N PRO A 149 -12.21 -9.73 13.74
CA PRO A 149 -11.31 -8.74 14.34
C PRO A 149 -11.86 -7.31 14.22
N GLU A 150 -11.52 -6.47 15.19
CA GLU A 150 -11.75 -5.02 15.15
C GLU A 150 -10.70 -4.30 14.30
N LEU A 151 -9.50 -4.90 14.17
CA LEU A 151 -8.39 -4.38 13.41
C LEU A 151 -7.71 -5.50 12.62
N VAL A 152 -7.45 -5.25 11.34
CA VAL A 152 -6.79 -6.20 10.43
C VAL A 152 -5.48 -5.60 9.92
N PHE A 153 -4.41 -6.37 10.01
CA PHE A 153 -3.12 -6.06 9.41
C PHE A 153 -2.94 -6.88 8.13
N LEU A 154 -2.55 -6.22 7.04
CA LEU A 154 -2.35 -6.82 5.73
C LEU A 154 -0.97 -6.44 5.18
N ASP A 155 -0.03 -7.38 5.13
CA ASP A 155 1.32 -7.11 4.63
C ASP A 155 1.46 -7.55 3.17
N GLU A 156 1.59 -6.58 2.25
CA GLU A 156 1.79 -6.76 0.81
C GLU A 156 0.81 -7.76 0.16
N LEU A 157 -0.47 -7.53 0.40
CA LEU A 157 -1.56 -8.45 0.09
C LEU A 157 -1.63 -8.90 -1.38
N THR A 158 -1.34 -8.01 -2.32
CA THR A 158 -1.55 -8.25 -3.76
C THR A 158 -0.27 -8.54 -4.53
N THR A 159 0.87 -8.64 -3.85
CA THR A 159 2.17 -8.97 -4.45
C THR A 159 2.08 -10.28 -5.21
N ALA A 160 2.58 -10.30 -6.45
CA ALA A 160 2.59 -11.45 -7.36
C ALA A 160 1.19 -11.96 -7.79
N LEU A 161 0.12 -11.17 -7.64
CA LEU A 161 -1.19 -11.47 -8.20
C LEU A 161 -1.32 -10.91 -9.62
N ASP A 162 -2.06 -11.63 -10.47
CA ASP A 162 -2.48 -11.08 -11.75
C ASP A 162 -3.48 -9.91 -11.57
N PRO A 163 -3.67 -9.02 -12.58
CA PRO A 163 -4.52 -7.84 -12.43
C PRO A 163 -5.96 -8.14 -12.03
N GLN A 164 -6.54 -9.26 -12.51
CA GLN A 164 -7.90 -9.63 -12.16
C GLN A 164 -8.00 -10.12 -10.71
N ALA A 165 -7.05 -10.93 -10.26
CA ALA A 165 -6.97 -11.39 -8.88
C ALA A 165 -6.75 -10.21 -7.91
N ARG A 166 -5.95 -9.20 -8.32
CA ARG A 166 -5.72 -7.98 -7.54
C ARG A 166 -7.01 -7.20 -7.32
N LEU A 167 -7.77 -6.89 -8.38
CA LEU A 167 -9.05 -6.17 -8.26
C LEU A 167 -10.03 -6.91 -7.34
N ALA A 168 -10.13 -8.23 -7.48
CA ALA A 168 -10.98 -9.02 -6.61
C ALA A 168 -10.50 -9.03 -5.15
N MET A 169 -9.21 -8.80 -4.90
CA MET A 169 -8.67 -8.66 -3.56
C MET A 169 -8.97 -7.29 -2.96
N TRP A 170 -8.98 -6.24 -3.77
CA TRP A 170 -9.42 -4.92 -3.35
C TRP A 170 -10.88 -4.91 -2.86
N ASP A 171 -11.76 -5.66 -3.54
CA ASP A 171 -13.15 -5.81 -3.09
C ASP A 171 -13.23 -6.50 -1.71
N VAL A 172 -12.36 -7.49 -1.47
CA VAL A 172 -12.24 -8.12 -0.15
C VAL A 172 -11.82 -7.12 0.93
N VAL A 173 -10.82 -6.28 0.67
CA VAL A 173 -10.38 -5.26 1.65
C VAL A 173 -11.50 -4.26 1.93
N ARG A 174 -12.25 -3.85 0.90
CA ARG A 174 -13.42 -2.97 1.10
C ARG A 174 -14.49 -3.63 1.96
N SER A 175 -14.80 -4.91 1.73
CA SER A 175 -15.79 -5.63 2.53
C SER A 175 -15.38 -5.78 4.00
N ILE A 176 -14.09 -5.93 4.30
CA ILE A 176 -13.56 -5.93 5.68
C ILE A 176 -13.89 -4.61 6.39
N ARG A 177 -13.63 -3.48 5.72
CA ARG A 177 -13.97 -2.14 6.25
C ARG A 177 -15.47 -1.94 6.40
N GLU A 178 -16.27 -2.34 5.41
CA GLU A 178 -17.73 -2.25 5.44
C GLU A 178 -18.33 -3.08 6.59
N GLY A 179 -17.66 -4.18 6.95
CA GLY A 179 -17.94 -4.96 8.16
C GLY A 179 -17.59 -4.26 9.48
N GLY A 180 -17.02 -3.05 9.42
CA GLY A 180 -16.70 -2.21 10.58
C GLY A 180 -15.27 -2.37 11.12
N ALA A 181 -14.43 -3.19 10.53
CA ALA A 181 -13.04 -3.34 10.96
C ALA A 181 -12.16 -2.19 10.46
N THR A 182 -11.16 -1.85 11.26
CA THR A 182 -10.05 -0.97 10.86
C THR A 182 -9.04 -1.78 10.08
N VAL A 183 -8.40 -1.19 9.06
CA VAL A 183 -7.36 -1.88 8.27
C VAL A 183 -6.09 -1.05 8.26
N LEU A 184 -4.96 -1.68 8.62
CA LEU A 184 -3.64 -1.16 8.34
C LEU A 184 -2.95 -2.08 7.35
N MET A 185 -2.57 -1.55 6.19
CA MET A 185 -1.93 -2.35 5.14
C MET A 185 -0.61 -1.76 4.70
N THR A 186 0.26 -2.62 4.21
CA THR A 186 1.48 -2.19 3.50
C THR A 186 1.35 -2.54 2.03
N THR A 187 1.87 -1.70 1.17
CA THR A 187 1.97 -1.97 -0.26
C THR A 187 3.10 -1.17 -0.89
N HIS A 188 3.61 -1.65 -2.00
CA HIS A 188 4.47 -0.89 -2.91
C HIS A 188 3.72 -0.51 -4.21
N ASP A 189 2.43 -0.84 -4.32
CA ASP A 189 1.57 -0.51 -5.46
C ASP A 189 0.75 0.76 -5.15
N MET A 190 1.05 1.85 -5.88
CA MET A 190 0.39 3.14 -5.69
C MET A 190 -1.09 3.09 -6.08
N ASP A 191 -1.42 2.35 -7.15
CA ASP A 191 -2.81 2.19 -7.61
C ASP A 191 -3.65 1.50 -6.53
N GLU A 192 -3.06 0.54 -5.79
CA GLU A 192 -3.71 -0.12 -4.65
C GLU A 192 -3.97 0.87 -3.51
N ALA A 193 -2.95 1.66 -3.14
CA ALA A 193 -3.06 2.64 -2.09
C ALA A 193 -4.12 3.71 -2.41
N GLU A 194 -4.14 4.21 -3.66
CA GLU A 194 -5.15 5.18 -4.11
C GLU A 194 -6.58 4.62 -4.14
N ALA A 195 -6.72 3.34 -4.52
CA ALA A 195 -8.03 2.71 -4.66
C ALA A 195 -8.67 2.32 -3.32
N LEU A 196 -7.87 2.06 -2.29
CA LEU A 196 -8.34 1.45 -1.04
C LEU A 196 -8.23 2.36 0.17
N CYS A 197 -7.17 3.18 0.27
CA CYS A 197 -6.82 3.82 1.53
C CYS A 197 -7.53 5.17 1.70
N ASP A 198 -8.03 5.43 2.90
CA ASP A 198 -8.52 6.75 3.31
C ASP A 198 -7.34 7.70 3.53
N ARG A 199 -6.25 7.18 4.11
CA ARG A 199 -4.98 7.89 4.31
C ARG A 199 -3.80 7.02 3.90
N VAL A 200 -2.77 7.65 3.39
CA VAL A 200 -1.54 7.00 2.94
C VAL A 200 -0.34 7.60 3.64
N GLY A 201 0.47 6.74 4.24
CA GLY A 201 1.75 7.08 4.85
C GLY A 201 2.91 6.69 3.93
N VAL A 202 3.77 7.64 3.61
CA VAL A 202 5.02 7.39 2.85
C VAL A 202 6.12 7.03 3.84
N VAL A 203 6.65 5.81 3.71
CA VAL A 203 7.75 5.31 4.54
C VAL A 203 9.01 5.18 3.69
N ASP A 204 10.10 5.80 4.14
CA ASP A 204 11.40 5.69 3.48
C ASP A 204 12.53 5.68 4.53
N HIS A 205 13.51 4.79 4.35
CA HIS A 205 14.64 4.63 5.27
C HIS A 205 14.25 4.54 6.76
N GLY A 206 13.19 3.78 7.05
CA GLY A 206 12.68 3.57 8.42
C GLY A 206 11.86 4.74 8.98
N ARG A 207 11.64 5.81 8.24
CA ARG A 207 10.94 7.01 8.69
C ARG A 207 9.59 7.17 8.00
N LEU A 208 8.60 7.62 8.72
CA LEU A 208 7.34 8.09 8.15
C LEU A 208 7.53 9.55 7.72
N ILE A 209 7.57 9.78 6.40
CA ILE A 209 7.80 11.11 5.83
C ILE A 209 6.55 11.97 5.91
N VAL A 210 5.39 11.39 5.62
CA VAL A 210 4.08 12.05 5.63
C VAL A 210 2.98 11.01 5.81
N LEU A 211 1.84 11.39 6.39
CA LEU A 211 0.62 10.60 6.45
C LEU A 211 -0.58 11.53 6.28
N ASP A 212 -1.30 11.41 5.17
CA ASP A 212 -2.48 12.22 4.88
C ASP A 212 -3.41 11.49 3.89
N THR A 213 -4.56 12.08 3.58
CA THR A 213 -5.44 11.60 2.51
C THR A 213 -4.77 11.74 1.15
N VAL A 214 -5.08 10.83 0.22
CA VAL A 214 -4.54 10.89 -1.15
C VAL A 214 -4.78 12.26 -1.82
N PRO A 215 -5.99 12.86 -1.74
CA PRO A 215 -6.21 14.19 -2.30
C PRO A 215 -5.31 15.28 -1.70
N ASN A 216 -5.05 15.25 -0.38
CA ASN A 216 -4.18 16.22 0.27
C ASN A 216 -2.72 16.03 -0.15
N LEU A 217 -2.25 14.78 -0.21
CA LEU A 217 -0.90 14.46 -0.66
C LEU A 217 -0.66 14.96 -2.10
N VAL A 218 -1.58 14.67 -3.02
CA VAL A 218 -1.52 15.14 -4.41
C VAL A 218 -1.60 16.68 -4.48
N ALA A 219 -2.47 17.31 -3.69
CA ALA A 219 -2.59 18.77 -3.63
C ALA A 219 -1.31 19.45 -3.13
N SER A 220 -0.53 18.79 -2.26
CA SER A 220 0.75 19.30 -1.74
C SER A 220 1.81 19.54 -2.83
N LEU A 221 1.67 18.87 -3.99
CA LEU A 221 2.52 19.09 -5.17
C LEU A 221 2.29 20.45 -5.86
N GLY A 222 1.36 21.27 -5.36
CA GLY A 222 1.10 22.62 -5.90
C GLY A 222 0.22 22.64 -7.15
N GLY A 223 -0.44 21.55 -7.49
CA GLY A 223 -1.26 21.41 -8.69
C GLY A 223 -0.41 21.22 -9.95
N GLY A 224 -1.09 21.21 -11.10
CA GLY A 224 -0.45 21.03 -12.40
C GLY A 224 -0.80 19.70 -13.05
N ALA A 225 -0.12 19.39 -14.14
CA ALA A 225 -0.24 18.14 -14.88
C ALA A 225 1.14 17.60 -15.26
N GLU A 226 1.31 16.29 -15.21
CA GLU A 226 2.41 15.66 -15.91
C GLU A 226 2.06 15.58 -17.41
N ILE A 227 3.00 16.02 -18.24
CA ILE A 227 2.88 15.95 -19.68
C ILE A 227 3.98 15.02 -20.19
N ARG A 228 3.59 13.93 -20.82
CA ARG A 228 4.48 13.00 -21.52
C ARG A 228 4.28 13.15 -23.01
N LEU A 229 5.38 13.39 -23.74
CA LEU A 229 5.37 13.58 -25.19
C LEU A 229 6.30 12.58 -25.84
N ARG A 230 5.94 12.14 -27.06
CA ARG A 230 6.85 11.44 -27.97
C ARG A 230 7.07 12.30 -29.19
N THR A 231 8.35 12.43 -29.60
CA THR A 231 8.77 13.25 -30.72
C THR A 231 9.39 12.38 -31.82
N SER A 232 9.39 12.88 -33.07
CA SER A 232 9.96 12.18 -34.22
C SER A 232 11.50 12.13 -34.18
N SER A 233 12.14 13.06 -33.47
CA SER A 233 13.59 13.12 -33.27
C SER A 233 13.91 13.72 -31.89
N PRO A 234 15.14 13.54 -31.36
CA PRO A 234 15.51 14.10 -30.06
C PRO A 234 15.30 15.61 -29.98
N VAL A 235 14.80 16.06 -28.82
CA VAL A 235 14.57 17.48 -28.51
C VAL A 235 15.74 17.97 -27.66
N PRO A 236 16.37 19.10 -27.98
CA PRO A 236 17.39 19.71 -27.12
C PRO A 236 16.74 20.17 -25.78
N ASP A 237 17.39 19.91 -24.66
CA ASP A 237 16.90 20.30 -23.31
C ASP A 237 16.61 21.81 -23.25
N SER A 238 17.42 22.63 -23.94
CA SER A 238 17.28 24.09 -23.98
C SER A 238 15.96 24.60 -24.60
N VAL A 239 15.22 23.75 -25.31
CA VAL A 239 13.93 24.13 -25.93
C VAL A 239 12.83 24.27 -24.88
N LEU A 240 12.94 23.51 -23.80
CA LEU A 240 11.97 23.47 -22.74
C LEU A 240 12.36 24.32 -21.52
N ASP A 241 13.66 24.68 -21.47
CA ASP A 241 14.18 25.58 -20.46
C ASP A 241 13.59 26.98 -20.62
N GLY A 242 12.97 27.49 -19.54
CA GLY A 242 12.41 28.84 -19.49
C GLY A 242 10.98 28.98 -20.03
N LEU A 243 10.30 27.89 -20.37
CA LEU A 243 8.86 27.94 -20.62
C LEU A 243 8.14 28.21 -19.29
N GLU A 244 7.41 29.33 -19.23
CA GLU A 244 6.66 29.75 -18.05
C GLU A 244 5.64 28.66 -17.66
N GLY A 245 5.67 28.23 -16.39
CA GLY A 245 4.76 27.22 -15.88
C GLY A 245 5.18 25.78 -16.21
N VAL A 246 6.42 25.55 -16.64
CA VAL A 246 7.01 24.22 -16.85
C VAL A 246 8.11 23.98 -15.82
N SER A 247 8.11 22.81 -15.21
CA SER A 247 9.11 22.34 -14.27
C SER A 247 9.46 20.86 -14.51
N ASP A 248 10.47 20.34 -13.83
CA ASP A 248 10.85 18.93 -13.83
C ASP A 248 10.97 18.30 -15.23
N VAL A 249 11.68 19.01 -16.11
CA VAL A 249 11.87 18.57 -17.49
C VAL A 249 12.88 17.40 -17.55
N SER A 250 12.49 16.31 -18.16
CA SER A 250 13.35 15.16 -18.46
C SER A 250 13.22 14.79 -19.93
N VAL A 251 14.33 14.83 -20.66
CA VAL A 251 14.39 14.41 -22.06
C VAL A 251 15.25 13.16 -22.18
N ARG A 252 14.68 12.06 -22.69
CA ARG A 252 15.38 10.81 -22.97
C ARG A 252 15.17 10.41 -24.43
N GLY A 253 16.07 10.86 -25.30
CA GLY A 253 15.94 10.65 -26.75
C GLY A 253 14.69 11.32 -27.32
N CYS A 254 13.75 10.53 -27.85
CA CYS A 254 12.49 11.02 -28.40
C CYS A 254 11.33 11.04 -27.36
N ARG A 255 11.61 10.91 -26.08
CA ARG A 255 10.61 10.98 -25.02
C ARG A 255 10.89 12.19 -24.15
N VAL A 256 9.87 13.02 -23.99
CA VAL A 256 9.88 14.20 -23.12
C VAL A 256 8.87 13.98 -22.00
N ARG A 257 9.29 14.19 -20.78
CA ARG A 257 8.45 14.24 -19.59
C ARG A 257 8.66 15.59 -18.91
N LEU A 258 7.60 16.24 -18.55
CA LEU A 258 7.67 17.52 -17.83
C LEU A 258 6.45 17.73 -16.97
N ARG A 259 6.58 18.58 -15.96
CA ARG A 259 5.45 19.09 -15.16
C ARG A 259 5.03 20.47 -15.67
N SER A 260 3.72 20.67 -15.75
CA SER A 260 3.12 21.97 -16.05
C SER A 260 2.23 22.40 -14.89
N THR A 261 2.31 23.66 -14.49
CA THR A 261 1.44 24.24 -13.47
C THR A 261 -0.02 24.39 -13.93
N SER A 262 -0.32 24.08 -15.21
CA SER A 262 -1.66 24.19 -15.78
C SER A 262 -1.97 23.05 -16.73
N THR A 263 -3.16 22.46 -16.58
CA THR A 263 -3.71 21.46 -17.50
C THR A 263 -4.01 22.01 -18.91
N ARG A 264 -3.94 23.34 -19.11
CA ARG A 264 -4.26 24.02 -20.38
C ARG A 264 -3.03 24.30 -21.26
N PHE A 265 -1.84 23.85 -20.90
CA PHE A 265 -0.56 24.18 -21.56
C PHE A 265 0.00 23.21 -22.62
N PRO A 266 -0.60 22.04 -22.95
CA PRO A 266 0.03 21.12 -23.91
C PRO A 266 0.39 21.79 -25.23
N GLN A 267 -0.50 22.67 -25.75
CA GLN A 267 -0.30 23.28 -27.06
C GLN A 267 0.95 24.17 -27.14
N ARG A 268 1.24 24.97 -26.10
CA ARG A 268 2.45 25.83 -26.09
C ARG A 268 3.74 25.02 -26.07
N ILE A 269 3.72 23.88 -25.37
CA ILE A 269 4.87 22.97 -25.30
C ILE A 269 5.06 22.29 -26.65
N ILE A 270 3.98 21.82 -27.28
CA ILE A 270 4.00 21.24 -28.62
C ILE A 270 4.58 22.24 -29.62
N ASP A 271 4.04 23.46 -29.63
CA ASP A 271 4.50 24.52 -30.52
C ASP A 271 5.99 24.87 -30.34
N ALA A 272 6.47 24.86 -29.09
CA ALA A 272 7.88 25.12 -28.79
C ALA A 272 8.79 24.03 -29.35
N ILE A 273 8.40 22.77 -29.19
CA ILE A 273 9.14 21.60 -29.73
C ILE A 273 9.13 21.63 -31.26
N GLU A 274 7.95 21.79 -31.87
CA GLU A 274 7.79 21.72 -33.33
C GLU A 274 8.50 22.87 -34.07
N ARG A 275 8.66 24.04 -33.45
CA ARG A 275 9.48 25.13 -33.99
C ARG A 275 10.96 24.76 -34.13
N THR A 276 11.45 23.76 -33.41
CA THR A 276 12.84 23.28 -33.51
C THR A 276 13.03 22.12 -34.48
N GLY A 277 11.96 21.66 -35.14
CA GLY A 277 11.97 20.67 -36.21
C GLY A 277 11.32 19.30 -35.87
N PRO A 278 11.38 18.77 -34.63
CA PRO A 278 10.70 17.52 -34.28
C PRO A 278 9.18 17.69 -34.33
N THR A 279 8.44 16.67 -34.82
CA THR A 279 6.98 16.61 -34.72
C THR A 279 6.58 15.82 -33.46
N VAL A 280 5.51 16.24 -32.80
CA VAL A 280 4.96 15.56 -31.63
C VAL A 280 3.90 14.54 -32.08
N SER A 281 4.08 13.27 -31.71
CA SER A 281 3.23 12.17 -32.19
C SER A 281 2.35 11.53 -31.12
N ASP A 282 2.65 11.72 -29.84
CA ASP A 282 1.87 11.15 -28.72
C ASP A 282 1.94 12.17 -27.58
N VAL A 283 0.78 12.57 -27.07
CA VAL A 283 0.65 13.53 -25.97
C VAL A 283 -0.24 12.92 -24.91
N ARG A 284 0.30 12.72 -23.71
CA ARG A 284 -0.47 12.29 -22.56
C ARG A 284 -0.36 13.36 -21.50
N VAL A 285 -1.51 13.74 -20.98
CA VAL A 285 -1.63 14.67 -19.87
C VAL A 285 -2.31 13.93 -18.75
N SER A 286 -1.62 13.75 -17.63
CA SER A 286 -2.17 13.13 -16.42
C SER A 286 -2.18 14.14 -15.28
N ALA A 287 -3.21 14.08 -14.44
CA ALA A 287 -3.17 14.73 -13.14
C ALA A 287 -2.02 14.11 -12.34
N PRO A 288 -1.43 14.86 -11.40
CA PRO A 288 -0.48 14.27 -10.45
C PRO A 288 -1.14 13.15 -9.66
N ASP A 289 -0.38 12.11 -9.38
CA ASP A 289 -0.79 10.93 -8.64
C ASP A 289 0.15 10.66 -7.44
N LEU A 290 -0.10 9.58 -6.71
CA LEU A 290 0.75 9.18 -5.58
C LEU A 290 2.18 8.84 -5.99
N GLU A 291 2.41 8.37 -7.23
CA GLU A 291 3.77 8.12 -7.73
C GLU A 291 4.57 9.42 -7.82
N ASP A 292 3.91 10.52 -8.24
CA ASP A 292 4.51 11.85 -8.27
C ASP A 292 4.81 12.40 -6.88
N VAL A 293 3.90 12.15 -5.91
CA VAL A 293 4.12 12.50 -4.50
C VAL A 293 5.34 11.78 -3.96
N PHE A 294 5.39 10.46 -4.16
CA PHE A 294 6.49 9.64 -3.69
C PHE A 294 7.84 10.10 -4.28
N LEU A 295 7.88 10.29 -5.60
CA LEU A 295 9.09 10.77 -6.30
C LEU A 295 9.55 12.14 -5.76
N THR A 296 8.61 13.06 -5.51
CA THR A 296 8.92 14.39 -5.00
C THR A 296 9.48 14.35 -3.57
N LEU A 297 8.93 13.49 -2.72
CA LEU A 297 9.33 13.37 -1.32
C LEU A 297 10.64 12.60 -1.12
N THR A 298 10.92 11.59 -1.95
CA THR A 298 12.06 10.67 -1.78
C THR A 298 13.18 10.87 -2.79
N GLY A 299 12.91 11.60 -3.88
CA GLY A 299 13.86 11.82 -4.97
C GLY A 299 14.09 10.63 -5.90
N ARG A 300 13.32 9.53 -5.73
CA ARG A 300 13.45 8.30 -6.54
C ARG A 300 12.07 7.68 -6.85
N SER A 301 11.99 6.94 -7.96
CA SER A 301 10.77 6.19 -8.34
C SER A 301 10.80 4.81 -7.71
N MET A 302 9.63 4.31 -7.27
CA MET A 302 9.50 2.93 -6.76
C MET A 302 9.78 1.86 -7.83
N ARG A 303 9.67 2.19 -9.12
CA ARG A 303 9.87 1.27 -10.25
C ARG A 303 11.35 1.07 -10.64
N GLU A 304 12.28 1.79 -10.07
CA GLU A 304 13.71 1.70 -10.42
C GLU A 304 14.49 0.69 -9.56
N GLU A 305 13.84 0.04 -8.58
CA GLU A 305 14.47 -0.89 -7.62
C GLU A 305 14.10 -2.38 -7.82
N ASP A 306 13.38 -2.75 -8.90
CA ASP A 306 13.06 -4.15 -9.26
C ASP A 306 14.04 -4.75 -10.28
#